data_4d6cfa5f7cb815b11f92564cfbc6e227
#
_entry.id   4d6cfa5f7cb815b11f92564cfbc6e227
#
_cell.length_a   1.000
_cell.length_b   1.000
_cell.length_c   1.000
_cell.angle_alpha   90.00
_cell.angle_beta   90.00
_cell.angle_gamma   90.00
#
_symmetry.space_group_name_H-M   'P 1'
#
loop_
_entity.id
_entity.type
_entity.pdbx_description
1 polymer ?
#
loop_
_entity_poly.entity_id
_entity_poly.type
_entity_poly.pdbx_seq_one_letter_code
_entity_poly.pdbx_strand_id
1 'polypeptide(L)'
;MAVRHRPQLRRVDLLISPAGYAFTIWAVIYLACIATGVVFVRTRVSGTPSTQRLTVDLAVACAAAASWLLVSAASIDWLPSVLLTVMVVVLIDAALIAARPAAADVDARITLLVRTTMGIYAAWASAAVFLNWAADLGRSVADPRALGGNSRC
;
A
#
# COMPACT_ATOMS: atom_id res chain seq x y z
N MET A 1 -2.94 -39.45 -35.63
CA MET A 1 -3.45 -38.80 -34.43
C MET A 1 -2.33 -37.92 -33.86
N ALA A 2 -2.30 -36.62 -34.20
CA ALA A 2 -1.20 -35.74 -33.89
C ALA A 2 -1.55 -34.99 -32.56
N VAL A 3 -0.81 -35.34 -31.51
CA VAL A 3 -0.89 -34.62 -30.22
C VAL A 3 -0.28 -33.23 -30.42
N ARG A 4 -1.14 -32.20 -30.51
CA ARG A 4 -0.70 -30.80 -30.47
C ARG A 4 -0.14 -30.52 -29.06
N HIS A 5 1.17 -30.49 -28.92
CA HIS A 5 1.83 -29.84 -27.80
C HIS A 5 1.42 -28.37 -27.82
N ARG A 6 0.54 -27.96 -26.91
CA ARG A 6 0.38 -26.55 -26.56
C ARG A 6 1.66 -26.11 -25.87
N PRO A 7 2.37 -25.10 -26.38
CA PRO A 7 3.47 -24.53 -25.64
C PRO A 7 2.87 -23.99 -24.32
N GLN A 8 3.29 -24.55 -23.22
CA GLN A 8 3.06 -23.99 -21.89
C GLN A 8 3.58 -22.55 -21.99
N LEU A 9 2.66 -21.57 -21.99
CA LEU A 9 3.03 -20.17 -21.83
C LEU A 9 3.79 -20.12 -20.50
N ARG A 10 5.10 -19.99 -20.60
CA ARG A 10 6.01 -19.81 -19.50
C ARG A 10 5.44 -18.65 -18.71
N ARG A 11 4.87 -18.90 -17.54
CA ARG A 11 4.60 -17.83 -16.57
C ARG A 11 5.94 -17.13 -16.42
N VAL A 12 5.99 -15.86 -16.74
CA VAL A 12 7.12 -15.03 -16.38
C VAL A 12 7.06 -14.98 -14.86
N ASP A 13 7.77 -15.92 -14.23
CA ASP A 13 8.00 -15.88 -12.80
C ASP A 13 8.79 -14.59 -12.58
N LEU A 14 8.06 -13.55 -12.17
CA LEU A 14 8.71 -12.32 -11.76
C LEU A 14 9.66 -12.70 -10.63
N LEU A 15 10.95 -12.57 -10.86
CA LEU A 15 12.02 -12.83 -9.89
C LEU A 15 11.84 -12.05 -8.56
N ILE A 16 10.86 -11.17 -8.50
CA ILE A 16 10.53 -10.26 -7.39
C ILE A 16 9.13 -10.58 -6.82
N SER A 17 8.68 -11.85 -6.92
CA SER A 17 7.43 -12.24 -6.25
C SER A 17 7.69 -12.41 -4.75
N PRO A 18 7.06 -11.60 -3.86
CA PRO A 18 7.27 -11.74 -2.42
C PRO A 18 6.83 -13.13 -1.97
N ALA A 19 7.64 -13.77 -1.12
CA ALA A 19 7.24 -15.04 -0.51
C ALA A 19 5.95 -14.87 0.30
N GLY A 20 5.08 -15.88 0.33
CA GLY A 20 3.75 -15.79 0.97
C GLY A 20 3.78 -15.27 2.41
N TYR A 21 4.85 -15.57 3.18
CA TYR A 21 5.02 -15.06 4.53
C TYR A 21 5.22 -13.52 4.60
N ALA A 22 5.70 -12.89 3.52
CA ALA A 22 5.85 -11.44 3.48
C ALA A 22 4.51 -10.71 3.63
N PHE A 23 3.41 -11.35 3.25
CA PHE A 23 2.07 -10.80 3.45
C PHE A 23 1.63 -10.76 4.92
N THR A 24 2.29 -11.51 5.82
CA THR A 24 1.98 -11.46 7.27
C THR A 24 2.29 -10.10 7.88
N ILE A 25 3.14 -9.29 7.25
CA ILE A 25 3.42 -7.91 7.68
C ILE A 25 2.15 -7.05 7.69
N TRP A 26 1.17 -7.33 6.83
CA TRP A 26 -0.12 -6.63 6.84
C TRP A 26 -0.86 -6.81 8.16
N ALA A 27 -0.81 -8.00 8.75
CA ALA A 27 -1.42 -8.25 10.07
C ALA A 27 -0.76 -7.37 11.15
N VAL A 28 0.56 -7.25 11.13
CA VAL A 28 1.31 -6.39 12.07
C VAL A 28 0.93 -4.92 11.86
N ILE A 29 0.87 -4.46 10.62
CA ILE A 29 0.49 -3.08 10.27
C ILE A 29 -0.93 -2.79 10.77
N TYR A 30 -1.90 -3.66 10.48
CA TYR A 30 -3.28 -3.45 10.90
C TYR A 30 -3.44 -3.44 12.42
N LEU A 31 -2.75 -4.33 13.14
CA LEU A 31 -2.74 -4.33 14.61
C LEU A 31 -2.14 -3.03 15.16
N ALA A 32 -1.07 -2.53 14.57
CA ALA A 32 -0.46 -1.26 14.96
C ALA A 32 -1.39 -0.06 14.66
N CYS A 33 -2.09 -0.08 13.51
CA CYS A 33 -3.10 0.93 13.18
C CYS A 33 -4.27 0.92 14.16
N ILE A 34 -4.78 -0.25 14.53
CA ILE A 34 -5.85 -0.41 15.54
C ILE A 34 -5.36 0.13 16.89
N ALA A 35 -4.17 -0.24 17.34
CA ALA A 35 -3.60 0.23 18.58
C ALA A 35 -3.47 1.76 18.59
N THR A 36 -2.97 2.35 17.50
CA THR A 36 -2.84 3.81 17.33
C THR A 36 -4.22 4.48 17.37
N GLY A 37 -5.21 3.95 16.66
CA GLY A 37 -6.57 4.49 16.65
C GLY A 37 -7.23 4.43 18.05
N VAL A 38 -7.08 3.31 18.77
CA VAL A 38 -7.57 3.16 20.14
C VAL A 38 -6.94 4.18 21.08
N VAL A 39 -5.62 4.39 20.97
CA VAL A 39 -4.92 5.40 21.77
C VAL A 39 -5.45 6.80 21.46
N PHE A 40 -5.60 7.17 20.21
CA PHE A 40 -6.13 8.49 19.81
C PHE A 40 -7.54 8.74 20.38
N VAL A 41 -8.42 7.73 20.33
CA VAL A 41 -9.78 7.85 20.89
C VAL A 41 -9.75 7.97 22.42
N ARG A 42 -8.92 7.19 23.10
CA ARG A 42 -8.87 7.16 24.58
C ARG A 42 -8.21 8.41 25.17
N THR A 43 -7.15 8.88 24.55
CA THR A 43 -6.37 10.01 25.10
C THR A 43 -6.92 11.37 24.71
N ARG A 44 -7.95 11.41 23.84
CA ARG A 44 -8.51 12.66 23.29
C ARG A 44 -7.44 13.64 22.78
N VAL A 45 -6.31 13.10 22.33
CA VAL A 45 -5.19 13.88 21.77
C VAL A 45 -5.59 14.65 20.51
N SER A 46 -6.83 14.53 20.07
CA SER A 46 -7.42 15.09 18.84
C SER A 46 -7.52 16.63 18.81
N GLY A 47 -6.90 17.36 19.75
CA GLY A 47 -7.00 18.83 19.83
C GLY A 47 -5.98 19.60 18.98
N THR A 48 -4.91 18.98 18.49
CA THR A 48 -3.90 19.70 17.71
C THR A 48 -4.08 19.47 16.20
N PRO A 49 -3.81 20.50 15.37
CA PRO A 49 -3.87 20.35 13.90
C PRO A 49 -3.05 19.17 13.37
N SER A 50 -1.89 18.89 13.99
CA SER A 50 -1.01 17.78 13.62
C SER A 50 -1.67 16.42 13.86
N THR A 51 -2.33 16.24 15.02
CA THR A 51 -3.01 14.97 15.35
C THR A 51 -4.24 14.74 14.46
N GLN A 52 -4.98 15.82 14.17
CA GLN A 52 -6.12 15.73 13.27
C GLN A 52 -5.67 15.29 11.88
N ARG A 53 -4.57 15.86 11.36
CA ARG A 53 -4.00 15.48 10.07
C ARG A 53 -3.54 14.02 10.07
N LEU A 54 -2.80 13.58 11.09
CA LEU A 54 -2.41 12.17 11.25
C LEU A 54 -3.60 11.21 11.24
N THR A 55 -4.69 11.60 11.90
CA THR A 55 -5.92 10.79 11.94
C THR A 55 -6.56 10.68 10.56
N VAL A 56 -6.62 11.80 9.82
CA VAL A 56 -7.15 11.82 8.45
C VAL A 56 -6.27 10.99 7.51
N ASP A 57 -4.96 11.17 7.56
CA ASP A 57 -4.01 10.42 6.71
C ASP A 57 -4.12 8.92 6.97
N LEU A 58 -4.21 8.51 8.25
CA LEU A 58 -4.40 7.10 8.60
C LEU A 58 -5.74 6.57 8.10
N ALA A 59 -6.82 7.33 8.23
CA ALA A 59 -8.13 6.94 7.73
C ALA A 59 -8.14 6.80 6.21
N VAL A 60 -7.52 7.74 5.49
CA VAL A 60 -7.37 7.69 4.02
C VAL A 60 -6.52 6.48 3.62
N ALA A 61 -5.40 6.22 4.30
CA ALA A 61 -4.56 5.07 4.03
C ALA A 61 -5.32 3.74 4.23
N CYS A 62 -6.09 3.61 5.30
CA CYS A 62 -6.93 2.43 5.55
C CYS A 62 -8.02 2.26 4.50
N ALA A 63 -8.69 3.35 4.10
CA ALA A 63 -9.70 3.32 3.04
C ALA A 63 -9.09 2.94 1.69
N ALA A 64 -7.91 3.48 1.35
CA ALA A 64 -7.18 3.13 0.14
C ALA A 64 -6.76 1.65 0.14
N ALA A 65 -6.30 1.10 1.28
CA ALA A 65 -5.96 -0.30 1.41
C ALA A 65 -7.18 -1.22 1.22
N ALA A 66 -8.32 -0.89 1.82
CA ALA A 66 -9.57 -1.64 1.63
C ALA A 66 -10.04 -1.59 0.17
N SER A 67 -10.00 -0.40 -0.45
CA SER A 67 -10.35 -0.21 -1.86
C SER A 67 -9.41 -0.99 -2.77
N TRP A 68 -8.11 -0.99 -2.47
CA TRP A 68 -7.12 -1.77 -3.21
C TRP A 68 -7.44 -3.27 -3.22
N LEU A 69 -7.84 -3.84 -2.06
CA LEU A 69 -8.25 -5.25 -1.98
C LEU A 69 -9.45 -5.54 -2.87
N LEU A 70 -10.49 -4.69 -2.84
CA LEU A 70 -11.71 -4.85 -3.64
C LEU A 70 -11.42 -4.75 -5.14
N VAL A 71 -10.64 -3.76 -5.54
CA VAL A 71 -10.29 -3.52 -6.95
C VAL A 71 -9.39 -4.62 -7.48
N SER A 72 -8.45 -5.11 -6.67
CA SER A 72 -7.60 -6.26 -7.03
C SER A 72 -8.43 -7.54 -7.22
N ALA A 73 -9.46 -7.77 -6.40
CA ALA A 73 -10.38 -8.88 -6.55
C ALA A 73 -11.25 -8.74 -7.81
N ALA A 74 -11.58 -7.51 -8.23
CA ALA A 74 -12.33 -7.21 -9.45
C ALA A 74 -11.48 -7.27 -10.73
N SER A 75 -10.17 -7.54 -10.61
CA SER A 75 -9.22 -7.65 -11.76
C SER A 75 -9.20 -6.40 -12.65
N ILE A 76 -9.30 -5.22 -12.05
CA ILE A 76 -9.14 -3.94 -12.75
C ILE A 76 -7.64 -3.64 -12.81
N ASP A 77 -7.06 -3.55 -14.02
CA ASP A 77 -5.61 -3.58 -14.23
C ASP A 77 -4.84 -2.50 -13.47
N TRP A 78 -4.82 -1.27 -13.90
CA TRP A 78 -3.92 -0.22 -13.35
C TRP A 78 -4.42 0.46 -12.06
N LEU A 79 -5.70 0.30 -11.71
CA LEU A 79 -6.32 1.00 -10.58
C LEU A 79 -5.73 0.62 -9.22
N PRO A 80 -5.33 -0.65 -8.95
CA PRO A 80 -4.62 -1.04 -7.73
C PRO A 80 -3.33 -0.25 -7.52
N SER A 81 -2.55 -0.03 -8.57
CA SER A 81 -1.28 0.71 -8.51
C SER A 81 -1.50 2.20 -8.20
N VAL A 82 -2.57 2.79 -8.72
CA VAL A 82 -2.97 4.17 -8.39
C VAL A 82 -3.40 4.30 -6.93
N LEU A 83 -4.23 3.38 -6.43
CA LEU A 83 -4.66 3.39 -5.03
C LEU A 83 -3.49 3.25 -4.06
N LEU A 84 -2.53 2.36 -4.37
CA LEU A 84 -1.30 2.23 -3.60
C LEU A 84 -0.45 3.50 -3.66
N THR A 85 -0.42 4.19 -4.80
CA THR A 85 0.32 5.46 -4.93
C THR A 85 -0.30 6.53 -4.03
N VAL A 86 -1.62 6.68 -4.02
CA VAL A 86 -2.33 7.60 -3.11
C VAL A 86 -2.01 7.23 -1.65
N MET A 87 -2.10 5.94 -1.31
CA MET A 87 -1.79 5.45 0.04
C MET A 87 -0.37 5.82 0.47
N VAL A 88 0.64 5.63 -0.39
CA VAL A 88 2.03 5.98 -0.09
C VAL A 88 2.20 7.46 0.15
N VAL A 89 1.58 8.31 -0.67
CA VAL A 89 1.69 9.78 -0.52
C VAL A 89 1.19 10.23 0.85
N VAL A 90 -0.01 9.78 1.26
CA VAL A 90 -0.56 10.17 2.58
C VAL A 90 0.22 9.55 3.73
N LEU A 91 0.77 8.34 3.58
CA LEU A 91 1.58 7.71 4.61
C LEU A 91 2.94 8.36 4.78
N ILE A 92 3.56 8.86 3.71
CA ILE A 92 4.80 9.65 3.80
C ILE A 92 4.51 10.96 4.55
N ASP A 93 3.42 11.66 4.23
CA ASP A 93 3.03 12.86 4.97
C ASP A 93 2.83 12.56 6.46
N ALA A 94 2.07 11.51 6.78
CA ALA A 94 1.84 11.07 8.15
C ALA A 94 3.16 10.72 8.88
N ALA A 95 4.08 10.03 8.21
CA ALA A 95 5.39 9.69 8.78
C ALA A 95 6.24 10.93 9.06
N LEU A 96 6.23 11.91 8.16
CA LEU A 96 6.92 13.19 8.32
C LEU A 96 6.34 14.00 9.47
N ILE A 97 5.02 14.03 9.63
CA ILE A 97 4.35 14.68 10.76
C ILE A 97 4.71 13.98 12.09
N ALA A 98 4.65 12.64 12.11
CA ALA A 98 4.97 11.84 13.28
C ALA A 98 6.45 11.96 13.69
N ALA A 99 7.35 12.22 12.75
CA ALA A 99 8.78 12.42 13.01
C ALA A 99 9.09 13.76 13.72
N ARG A 100 8.17 14.74 13.66
CA ARG A 100 8.37 16.03 14.33
C ARG A 100 8.49 15.87 15.86
N PRO A 101 9.18 16.79 16.56
CA PRO A 101 9.22 16.77 18.02
C PRO A 101 7.80 16.73 18.59
N ALA A 102 7.54 15.78 19.49
CA ALA A 102 6.28 15.72 20.21
C ALA A 102 6.19 16.88 21.21
N ALA A 103 4.95 17.31 21.51
CA ALA A 103 4.74 18.24 22.62
C ALA A 103 5.20 17.60 23.93
N ALA A 104 5.69 18.40 24.86
CA ALA A 104 6.30 17.93 26.11
C ALA A 104 5.34 17.15 27.02
N ASP A 105 4.05 17.30 26.83
CA ASP A 105 2.95 16.66 27.56
C ASP A 105 2.50 15.32 26.97
N VAL A 106 3.05 14.91 25.81
CA VAL A 106 2.70 13.64 25.17
C VAL A 106 3.60 12.51 25.66
N ASP A 107 2.99 11.42 26.13
CA ASP A 107 3.72 10.22 26.57
C ASP A 107 4.64 9.70 25.48
N ALA A 108 5.90 9.45 25.84
CA ALA A 108 6.92 8.93 24.95
C ALA A 108 6.52 7.59 24.29
N ARG A 109 5.73 6.76 25.00
CA ARG A 109 5.22 5.49 24.47
C ARG A 109 4.22 5.71 23.35
N ILE A 110 3.34 6.71 23.48
CA ILE A 110 2.37 7.08 22.43
C ILE A 110 3.13 7.61 21.21
N THR A 111 4.09 8.48 21.44
CA THR A 111 4.95 9.02 20.37
C THR A 111 5.68 7.90 19.64
N LEU A 112 6.24 6.93 20.35
CA LEU A 112 6.93 5.79 19.76
C LEU A 112 5.97 4.91 18.96
N LEU A 113 4.79 4.59 19.51
CA LEU A 113 3.76 3.82 18.80
C LEU A 113 3.38 4.46 17.48
N VAL A 114 3.05 5.76 17.48
CA VAL A 114 2.66 6.51 16.28
C VAL A 114 3.78 6.52 15.24
N ARG A 115 4.99 6.86 15.63
CA ARG A 115 6.17 6.88 14.74
C ARG A 115 6.44 5.53 14.13
N THR A 116 6.41 4.47 14.92
CA THR A 116 6.66 3.11 14.45
C THR A 116 5.56 2.66 13.49
N THR A 117 4.30 2.91 13.83
CA THR A 117 3.17 2.56 12.96
C THR A 117 3.25 3.25 11.61
N MET A 118 3.41 4.58 11.59
CA MET A 118 3.49 5.35 10.35
C MET A 118 4.73 4.97 9.53
N GLY A 119 5.88 4.78 10.19
CA GLY A 119 7.13 4.41 9.53
C GLY A 119 7.07 3.04 8.87
N ILE A 120 6.61 2.01 9.58
CA ILE A 120 6.50 0.65 9.04
C ILE A 120 5.47 0.61 7.90
N TYR A 121 4.33 1.26 8.08
CA TYR A 121 3.29 1.28 7.07
C TYR A 121 3.75 2.01 5.80
N ALA A 122 4.36 3.19 5.92
CA ALA A 122 4.92 3.93 4.80
C ALA A 122 6.01 3.13 4.05
N ALA A 123 6.93 2.50 4.78
CA ALA A 123 7.99 1.69 4.19
C ALA A 123 7.42 0.49 3.42
N TRP A 124 6.48 -0.25 4.00
CA TRP A 124 5.84 -1.39 3.34
C TRP A 124 5.02 -0.98 2.12
N ALA A 125 4.22 0.08 2.25
CA ALA A 125 3.42 0.60 1.15
C ALA A 125 4.30 1.08 -0.02
N SER A 126 5.44 1.69 0.27
CA SER A 126 6.42 2.08 -0.76
C SER A 126 6.94 0.89 -1.54
N ALA A 127 7.29 -0.22 -0.86
CA ALA A 127 7.68 -1.45 -1.55
C ALA A 127 6.52 -2.03 -2.39
N ALA A 128 5.31 -2.04 -1.85
CA ALA A 128 4.14 -2.56 -2.53
C ALA A 128 3.79 -1.77 -3.80
N VAL A 129 3.91 -0.44 -3.80
CA VAL A 129 3.63 0.39 -4.98
C VAL A 129 4.61 0.10 -6.11
N PHE A 130 5.91 -0.06 -5.80
CA PHE A 130 6.90 -0.42 -6.82
C PHE A 130 6.62 -1.78 -7.45
N LEU A 131 6.26 -2.78 -6.64
CA LEU A 131 5.94 -4.11 -7.13
C LEU A 131 4.69 -4.12 -8.02
N ASN A 132 3.66 -3.36 -7.66
CA ASN A 132 2.45 -3.26 -8.48
C ASN A 132 2.72 -2.56 -9.81
N TRP A 133 3.40 -1.41 -9.81
CA TRP A 133 3.77 -0.73 -11.05
C TRP A 133 4.69 -1.57 -11.93
N ALA A 134 5.66 -2.29 -11.35
CA ALA A 134 6.53 -3.19 -12.11
C ALA A 134 5.73 -4.32 -12.77
N ALA A 135 4.72 -4.87 -12.08
CA ALA A 135 3.84 -5.89 -12.64
C ALA A 135 2.94 -5.33 -13.77
N ASP A 136 2.41 -4.12 -13.60
CA ASP A 136 1.56 -3.47 -14.61
C ASP A 136 2.35 -3.13 -15.88
N LEU A 137 3.54 -2.54 -15.73
CA LEU A 137 4.43 -2.24 -16.84
C LEU A 137 4.90 -3.52 -17.54
N GLY A 138 5.24 -4.56 -16.77
CA GLY A 138 5.64 -5.86 -17.31
C GLY A 138 4.54 -6.48 -18.18
N ARG A 139 3.26 -6.38 -17.76
CA ARG A 139 2.12 -6.84 -18.55
C ARG A 139 1.93 -6.05 -19.84
N SER A 140 2.04 -4.72 -19.77
CA SER A 140 1.87 -3.85 -20.95
C SER A 140 2.96 -4.04 -22.01
N VAL A 141 4.19 -4.34 -21.59
CA VAL A 141 5.30 -4.64 -22.51
C VAL A 141 5.22 -6.04 -23.09
N ALA A 142 4.70 -7.02 -22.33
CA ALA A 142 4.55 -8.39 -22.78
C ALA A 142 3.39 -8.60 -23.78
N ASP A 143 2.43 -7.68 -23.86
CA ASP A 143 1.35 -7.71 -24.87
C ASP A 143 1.56 -6.63 -25.94
N PRO A 144 2.21 -6.98 -27.08
CA PRO A 144 2.44 -6.05 -28.19
C PRO A 144 1.16 -5.52 -28.83
N ARG A 145 0.01 -6.19 -28.57
CA ARG A 145 -1.30 -5.77 -29.11
C ARG A 145 -1.90 -4.60 -28.36
N ALA A 146 -1.48 -4.38 -27.11
CA ALA A 146 -1.90 -3.20 -26.34
C ALA A 146 -1.29 -1.90 -26.87
N LEU A 147 -0.13 -1.97 -27.54
CA LEU A 147 0.56 -0.82 -28.16
C LEU A 147 0.23 -0.63 -29.64
N GLY A 148 -0.34 -1.67 -30.28
CA GLY A 148 -0.70 -1.66 -31.69
C GLY A 148 -2.18 -1.39 -31.90
N GLY A 149 -2.63 -0.15 -31.63
CA GLY A 149 -3.95 0.30 -32.03
C GLY A 149 -4.17 0.08 -33.53
N ASN A 150 -5.12 -0.80 -33.83
CA ASN A 150 -5.99 -0.75 -34.99
C ASN A 150 -5.32 -0.46 -36.35
N SER A 151 -4.52 -1.38 -36.86
CA SER A 151 -4.22 -1.44 -38.29
C SER A 151 -5.21 -2.43 -38.92
N ARG A 152 -6.49 -2.06 -39.06
CA ARG A 152 -7.37 -2.64 -40.06
C ARG A 152 -7.24 -1.76 -41.29
N CYS A 153 -6.47 -2.21 -42.27
CA CYS A 153 -6.69 -1.98 -43.67
C CYS A 153 -7.32 -3.24 -44.26
#